data_70e36be1acac2d3c6a6d0a460266fda7
#
_entry.id   70e36be1acac2d3c6a6d0a460266fda7
#
_cell.length_a   1.000
_cell.length_b   1.000
_cell.length_c   1.000
_cell.angle_alpha   90.00
_cell.angle_beta   90.00
_cell.angle_gamma   90.00
#
_symmetry.space_group_name_H-M   'P 1'
#
loop_
_entity.id
_entity.type
_entity.pdbx_description
1 polymer ?
#
loop_
_entity_poly.entity_id
_entity_poly.type
_entity_poly.pdbx_seq_one_letter_code
_entity_poly.pdbx_strand_id
1 'polypeptide(L)'
;MTEKSQQHENEFKRWRNRILFSYAGFYVFVYMSRFNHWPASPVMREQLDFTHIEIGIINACLLWGFALGDITHGRIAEVYGYRFWLIAGAITSVILNWITSFGNSLWSIAIPWALNGFANATAWSPGIGMLAQWWGREHRGRVMGLVGVSAGTAMLAMWLITGWTVAEFGWRAAFRFPPMLLIPAAIAIFFMVRDRPSDVGLKNVEHQETYESSKETYSQPNNPLFAIYSYLFTNWRFVVTSHIKGFENVVRYGLTTWAPIYYFEEAGLSIESTALVTVALPIGYLLAPIVSGWISDVLLGGRRSPMIATSAIISALALIGLAIVPAENIYAGALLLFIGAFAMSLSMTATLVVDMVGPKYASTASGVLDAHGYIYAGAQALIFAFILNTSDTPWEIVFLAMAGVRILSALIAWRVKI
;
A
#
# COMPACT_ATOMS: atom_id res chain seq x y z
N MET A 1 5.28 43.12 -8.61
CA MET A 1 6.27 42.06 -8.24
C MET A 1 7.58 42.41 -8.91
N THR A 2 8.67 42.42 -8.18
CA THR A 2 10.02 42.69 -8.77
C THR A 2 10.42 41.47 -9.61
N GLU A 3 11.20 41.71 -10.66
CA GLU A 3 11.72 40.68 -11.58
C GLU A 3 12.43 39.52 -10.81
N LYS A 4 13.14 39.83 -9.73
CA LYS A 4 13.77 38.87 -8.82
C LYS A 4 12.74 37.99 -8.08
N SER A 5 11.56 38.55 -7.72
CA SER A 5 10.50 37.78 -7.04
C SER A 5 9.89 36.76 -7.99
N GLN A 6 9.71 37.13 -9.25
CA GLN A 6 9.16 36.25 -10.30
C GLN A 6 10.14 35.13 -10.67
N GLN A 7 11.42 35.43 -10.70
CA GLN A 7 12.49 34.44 -10.96
C GLN A 7 12.54 33.40 -9.84
N HIS A 8 12.47 33.81 -8.57
CA HIS A 8 12.42 32.90 -7.41
C HIS A 8 11.17 31.98 -7.42
N GLU A 9 10.02 32.54 -7.76
CA GLU A 9 8.77 31.76 -7.86
C GLU A 9 8.84 30.70 -8.98
N ASN A 10 9.40 31.06 -10.13
CA ASN A 10 9.57 30.13 -11.24
C ASN A 10 10.57 29.00 -10.90
N GLU A 11 11.65 29.32 -10.21
CA GLU A 11 12.62 28.34 -9.73
C GLU A 11 12.02 27.38 -8.72
N PHE A 12 11.22 27.89 -7.76
CA PHE A 12 10.51 27.10 -6.79
C PHE A 12 9.51 26.13 -7.45
N LYS A 13 8.72 26.60 -8.43
CA LYS A 13 7.79 25.75 -9.21
C LYS A 13 8.54 24.66 -9.98
N ARG A 14 9.70 24.99 -10.57
CA ARG A 14 10.53 24.02 -11.30
C ARG A 14 11.04 22.90 -10.39
N TRP A 15 11.55 23.25 -9.21
CA TRP A 15 12.00 22.27 -8.22
C TRP A 15 10.85 21.38 -7.72
N ARG A 16 9.72 21.97 -7.40
CA ARG A 16 8.53 21.20 -6.97
C ARG A 16 8.13 20.16 -8.01
N ASN A 17 7.96 20.57 -9.26
CA ASN A 17 7.58 19.63 -10.33
C ASN A 17 8.64 18.54 -10.52
N ARG A 18 9.91 18.91 -10.52
CA ARG A 18 11.02 17.97 -10.62
C ARG A 18 10.98 16.92 -9.51
N ILE A 19 10.80 17.33 -8.26
CA ILE A 19 10.73 16.43 -7.10
C ILE A 19 9.51 15.52 -7.19
N LEU A 20 8.33 16.08 -7.47
CA LEU A 20 7.08 15.33 -7.55
C LEU A 20 7.14 14.22 -8.62
N PHE A 21 7.54 14.58 -9.84
CA PHE A 21 7.59 13.59 -10.93
C PHE A 21 8.72 12.58 -10.74
N SER A 22 9.86 12.97 -10.17
CA SER A 22 10.94 12.04 -9.86
C SER A 22 10.53 11.05 -8.78
N TYR A 23 9.86 11.52 -7.73
CA TYR A 23 9.35 10.64 -6.67
C TYR A 23 8.20 9.75 -7.17
N ALA A 24 7.27 10.28 -7.94
CA ALA A 24 6.18 9.50 -8.53
C ALA A 24 6.71 8.38 -9.44
N GLY A 25 7.70 8.70 -10.29
CA GLY A 25 8.38 7.70 -11.12
C GLY A 25 9.16 6.66 -10.31
N PHE A 26 9.90 7.10 -9.29
CA PHE A 26 10.60 6.20 -8.37
C PHE A 26 9.63 5.22 -7.69
N TYR A 27 8.47 5.71 -7.26
CA TYR A 27 7.47 4.91 -6.58
C TYR A 27 6.88 3.79 -7.45
N VAL A 28 6.82 4.00 -8.78
CA VAL A 28 6.45 2.94 -9.74
C VAL A 28 7.43 1.77 -9.66
N PHE A 29 8.72 2.04 -9.62
CA PHE A 29 9.74 0.98 -9.57
C PHE A 29 9.88 0.32 -8.18
N VAL A 30 9.50 1.01 -7.11
CA VAL A 30 9.40 0.42 -5.77
C VAL A 30 8.43 -0.77 -5.76
N TYR A 31 7.30 -0.68 -6.46
CA TYR A 31 6.34 -1.77 -6.55
C TYR A 31 6.92 -3.03 -7.23
N MET A 32 7.83 -2.86 -8.19
CA MET A 32 8.49 -3.96 -8.89
C MET A 32 9.47 -4.75 -8.01
N SER A 33 9.91 -4.16 -6.90
CA SER A 33 10.77 -4.82 -5.92
C SER A 33 10.05 -5.30 -4.67
N ARG A 34 8.77 -4.91 -4.53
CA ARG A 34 7.97 -5.20 -3.34
C ARG A 34 6.92 -6.29 -3.56
N PHE A 35 6.25 -6.25 -4.70
CA PHE A 35 5.08 -7.09 -4.96
C PHE A 35 5.27 -8.10 -6.07
N ASN A 36 6.46 -8.15 -6.65
CA ASN A 36 6.82 -9.06 -7.74
C ASN A 36 6.66 -10.56 -7.40
N HIS A 37 6.65 -10.92 -6.13
CA HIS A 37 6.47 -12.33 -5.75
C HIS A 37 5.03 -12.83 -5.94
N TRP A 38 4.01 -11.95 -5.94
CA TRP A 38 2.62 -12.40 -6.06
C TRP A 38 2.33 -13.06 -7.41
N PRO A 39 2.62 -12.46 -8.58
CA PRO A 39 2.49 -13.16 -9.85
C PRO A 39 3.44 -14.36 -9.99
N ALA A 40 4.54 -14.39 -9.23
CA ALA A 40 5.50 -15.48 -9.23
C ALA A 40 5.11 -16.64 -8.29
N SER A 41 4.22 -16.41 -7.32
CA SER A 41 3.88 -17.37 -6.26
C SER A 41 3.37 -18.72 -6.78
N PRO A 42 2.51 -18.82 -7.82
CA PRO A 42 2.04 -20.10 -8.31
C PRO A 42 3.20 -20.99 -8.81
N VAL A 43 4.05 -20.43 -9.69
CA VAL A 43 5.21 -21.17 -10.24
C VAL A 43 6.26 -21.47 -9.18
N MET A 44 6.49 -20.53 -8.26
CA MET A 44 7.42 -20.75 -7.14
C MET A 44 6.95 -21.89 -6.24
N ARG A 45 5.63 -21.94 -5.95
CA ARG A 45 5.03 -23.00 -5.14
C ARG A 45 5.18 -24.37 -5.83
N GLU A 46 4.86 -24.45 -7.11
CA GLU A 46 4.98 -25.70 -7.88
C GLU A 46 6.43 -26.19 -7.98
N GLN A 47 7.37 -25.30 -8.35
CA GLN A 47 8.76 -25.69 -8.58
C GLN A 47 9.56 -26.01 -7.30
N LEU A 48 9.17 -25.43 -6.15
CA LEU A 48 9.83 -25.69 -4.86
C LEU A 48 9.06 -26.69 -3.99
N ASP A 49 7.93 -27.20 -4.50
CA ASP A 49 7.03 -28.10 -3.78
C ASP A 49 6.57 -27.48 -2.42
N PHE A 50 6.31 -26.18 -2.45
CA PHE A 50 5.86 -25.47 -1.26
C PHE A 50 4.37 -25.69 -1.01
N THR A 51 4.04 -25.89 0.26
CA THR A 51 2.67 -25.88 0.75
C THR A 51 2.09 -24.46 0.71
N HIS A 52 0.76 -24.33 0.77
CA HIS A 52 0.12 -23.01 0.96
C HIS A 52 0.59 -22.34 2.25
N ILE A 53 0.92 -23.12 3.30
CA ILE A 53 1.42 -22.57 4.58
C ILE A 53 2.77 -21.89 4.37
N GLU A 54 3.67 -22.45 3.59
CA GLU A 54 4.97 -21.83 3.31
C GLU A 54 4.83 -20.54 2.51
N ILE A 55 3.95 -20.52 1.50
CA ILE A 55 3.60 -19.29 0.78
C ILE A 55 2.99 -18.25 1.74
N GLY A 56 2.10 -18.67 2.63
CA GLY A 56 1.52 -17.80 3.66
C GLY A 56 2.58 -17.18 4.59
N ILE A 57 3.56 -17.98 5.02
CA ILE A 57 4.68 -17.50 5.86
C ILE A 57 5.52 -16.46 5.10
N ILE A 58 5.88 -16.71 3.83
CA ILE A 58 6.65 -15.77 3.01
C ILE A 58 5.90 -14.44 2.89
N ASN A 59 4.59 -14.47 2.64
CA ASN A 59 3.75 -13.28 2.58
C ASN A 59 3.66 -12.55 3.92
N ALA A 60 3.42 -13.26 5.01
CA ALA A 60 3.35 -12.69 6.36
C ALA A 60 4.67 -12.00 6.73
N CYS A 61 5.80 -12.63 6.43
CA CYS A 61 7.14 -12.06 6.65
C CYS A 61 7.33 -10.72 5.94
N LEU A 62 6.96 -10.62 4.67
CA LEU A 62 7.00 -9.35 3.92
C LEU A 62 6.14 -8.28 4.60
N LEU A 63 4.88 -8.60 4.89
CA LEU A 63 3.89 -7.64 5.39
C LEU A 63 4.20 -7.17 6.80
N TRP A 64 4.67 -8.05 7.67
CA TRP A 64 5.10 -7.68 9.02
C TRP A 64 6.43 -6.92 9.04
N GLY A 65 7.36 -7.28 8.14
CA GLY A 65 8.57 -6.50 7.91
C GLY A 65 8.24 -5.07 7.49
N PHE A 66 7.27 -4.92 6.59
CA PHE A 66 6.80 -3.61 6.14
C PHE A 66 6.10 -2.82 7.27
N ALA A 67 5.24 -3.47 8.08
CA ALA A 67 4.60 -2.85 9.24
C ALA A 67 5.62 -2.26 10.22
N LEU A 68 6.68 -3.01 10.51
CA LEU A 68 7.76 -2.57 11.38
C LEU A 68 8.52 -1.38 10.78
N GLY A 69 8.76 -1.42 9.46
CA GLY A 69 9.38 -0.33 8.72
C GLY A 69 8.55 0.96 8.73
N ASP A 70 7.24 0.88 8.52
CA ASP A 70 6.33 2.04 8.51
C ASP A 70 6.32 2.80 9.85
N ILE A 71 6.42 2.07 10.96
CA ILE A 71 6.49 2.69 12.30
C ILE A 71 7.82 3.42 12.50
N THR A 72 8.92 2.91 11.94
CA THR A 72 10.29 3.36 12.29
C THR A 72 10.86 4.37 11.29
N HIS A 73 10.67 4.16 9.99
CA HIS A 73 11.39 4.91 8.95
C HIS A 73 11.00 6.36 8.83
N GLY A 74 9.76 6.73 9.16
CA GLY A 74 9.33 8.12 9.13
C GLY A 74 10.24 9.00 10.01
N ARG A 75 10.50 8.56 11.24
CA ARG A 75 11.33 9.30 12.20
C ARG A 75 12.81 9.28 11.80
N ILE A 76 13.30 8.14 11.34
CA ILE A 76 14.69 8.00 10.94
C ILE A 76 15.01 8.92 9.76
N ALA A 77 14.11 9.00 8.77
CA ALA A 77 14.28 9.87 7.62
C ALA A 77 14.26 11.37 7.95
N GLU A 78 13.50 11.77 8.96
CA GLU A 78 13.52 13.15 9.47
C GLU A 78 14.91 13.57 9.99
N VAL A 79 15.64 12.62 10.60
CA VAL A 79 16.97 12.86 11.20
C VAL A 79 18.09 12.77 10.18
N TYR A 80 18.08 11.71 9.35
CA TYR A 80 19.18 11.39 8.43
C TYR A 80 18.97 11.93 7.01
N GLY A 81 17.80 12.53 6.73
CA GLY A 81 17.43 13.06 5.41
C GLY A 81 16.61 12.06 4.58
N TYR A 82 15.56 12.59 3.97
CA TYR A 82 14.60 11.79 3.18
C TYR A 82 15.23 11.18 1.96
N ARG A 83 16.00 11.99 1.20
CA ARG A 83 16.67 11.57 -0.04
C ARG A 83 17.60 10.38 0.19
N PHE A 84 18.45 10.48 1.20
CA PHE A 84 19.38 9.41 1.56
C PHE A 84 18.63 8.13 1.93
N TRP A 85 17.57 8.27 2.72
CA TRP A 85 16.79 7.13 3.21
C TRP A 85 16.02 6.40 2.10
N LEU A 86 15.43 7.14 1.14
CA LEU A 86 14.82 6.57 -0.06
C LEU A 86 15.81 5.74 -0.89
N ILE A 87 17.02 6.26 -1.10
CA ILE A 87 18.08 5.59 -1.88
C ILE A 87 18.59 4.35 -1.14
N ALA A 88 18.85 4.46 0.15
CA ALA A 88 19.33 3.33 0.96
C ALA A 88 18.32 2.17 0.94
N GLY A 89 17.03 2.47 1.13
CA GLY A 89 15.97 1.47 1.03
C GLY A 89 15.86 0.83 -0.35
N ALA A 90 15.98 1.62 -1.42
CA ALA A 90 15.94 1.14 -2.79
C ALA A 90 17.09 0.15 -3.09
N ILE A 91 18.33 0.52 -2.76
CA ILE A 91 19.50 -0.33 -2.96
C ILE A 91 19.39 -1.62 -2.13
N THR A 92 19.03 -1.50 -0.86
CA THR A 92 18.82 -2.65 0.03
C THR A 92 17.75 -3.57 -0.52
N SER A 93 16.64 -3.03 -1.02
CA SER A 93 15.57 -3.82 -1.63
C SER A 93 16.04 -4.60 -2.86
N VAL A 94 16.80 -3.98 -3.77
CA VAL A 94 17.37 -4.70 -4.94
C VAL A 94 18.26 -5.85 -4.50
N ILE A 95 19.16 -5.62 -3.54
CA ILE A 95 20.07 -6.66 -3.02
C ILE A 95 19.26 -7.82 -2.40
N LEU A 96 18.25 -7.51 -1.59
CA LEU A 96 17.42 -8.52 -0.94
C LEU A 96 16.57 -9.31 -1.93
N ASN A 97 16.08 -8.69 -2.99
CA ASN A 97 15.41 -9.38 -4.09
C ASN A 97 16.36 -10.39 -4.77
N TRP A 98 17.58 -9.98 -5.06
CA TRP A 98 18.58 -10.87 -5.64
C TRP A 98 18.90 -12.04 -4.72
N ILE A 99 19.11 -11.79 -3.41
CA ILE A 99 19.33 -12.85 -2.42
C ILE A 99 18.15 -13.82 -2.41
N THR A 100 16.91 -13.31 -2.39
CA THR A 100 15.68 -14.12 -2.43
C THR A 100 15.64 -15.02 -3.67
N SER A 101 16.12 -14.53 -4.83
CA SER A 101 16.13 -15.30 -6.08
C SER A 101 17.01 -16.56 -6.07
N PHE A 102 17.95 -16.67 -5.13
CA PHE A 102 18.78 -17.87 -4.96
C PHE A 102 18.22 -18.86 -3.94
N GLY A 103 17.13 -18.48 -3.25
CA GLY A 103 16.49 -19.34 -2.25
C GLY A 103 15.90 -20.62 -2.84
N ASN A 104 16.05 -21.72 -2.11
CA ASN A 104 15.50 -23.04 -2.43
C ASN A 104 14.73 -23.66 -1.26
N SER A 105 14.60 -22.94 -0.15
CA SER A 105 13.88 -23.39 1.04
C SER A 105 13.10 -22.22 1.65
N LEU A 106 12.12 -22.55 2.47
CA LEU A 106 11.25 -21.55 3.11
C LEU A 106 12.05 -20.39 3.73
N TRP A 107 13.00 -20.68 4.62
CA TRP A 107 13.70 -19.63 5.35
C TRP A 107 14.73 -18.88 4.52
N SER A 108 15.30 -19.52 3.49
CA SER A 108 16.21 -18.84 2.54
C SER A 108 15.48 -17.80 1.67
N ILE A 109 14.16 -17.90 1.58
CA ILE A 109 13.28 -16.94 0.89
C ILE A 109 12.62 -15.99 1.89
N ALA A 110 12.02 -16.50 2.96
CA ALA A 110 11.22 -15.71 3.90
C ALA A 110 12.03 -14.67 4.66
N ILE A 111 13.26 -14.98 5.08
CA ILE A 111 14.09 -14.03 5.84
C ILE A 111 14.50 -12.83 4.98
N PRO A 112 15.15 -12.99 3.81
CA PRO A 112 15.46 -11.83 2.97
C PRO A 112 14.19 -11.12 2.49
N TRP A 113 13.07 -11.82 2.36
CA TRP A 113 11.79 -11.21 1.98
C TRP A 113 11.17 -10.36 3.10
N ALA A 114 11.30 -10.77 4.36
CA ALA A 114 10.94 -9.95 5.53
C ALA A 114 11.77 -8.66 5.59
N LEU A 115 13.08 -8.78 5.40
CA LEU A 115 14.00 -7.64 5.34
C LEU A 115 13.70 -6.73 4.14
N ASN A 116 13.27 -7.31 3.00
CA ASN A 116 12.81 -6.55 1.84
C ASN A 116 11.54 -5.76 2.16
N GLY A 117 10.60 -6.33 2.90
CA GLY A 117 9.43 -5.62 3.41
C GLY A 117 9.83 -4.40 4.25
N PHE A 118 10.72 -4.60 5.20
CA PHE A 118 11.28 -3.52 6.02
C PHE A 118 11.96 -2.45 5.15
N ALA A 119 12.86 -2.82 4.23
CA ALA A 119 13.55 -1.87 3.35
C ALA A 119 12.58 -1.08 2.46
N ASN A 120 11.54 -1.71 1.91
CA ASN A 120 10.56 -1.03 1.06
C ASN A 120 9.69 0.01 1.79
N ALA A 121 9.51 -0.12 3.10
CA ALA A 121 8.77 0.86 3.89
C ALA A 121 9.47 2.25 3.92
N THR A 122 10.75 2.33 3.56
CA THR A 122 11.45 3.61 3.38
C THR A 122 10.84 4.47 2.27
N ALA A 123 10.11 3.89 1.32
CA ALA A 123 9.59 4.62 0.17
C ALA A 123 8.34 5.45 0.50
N TRP A 124 7.44 4.97 1.35
CA TRP A 124 6.14 5.63 1.59
C TRP A 124 6.26 6.76 2.62
N SER A 125 6.46 6.43 3.88
CA SER A 125 6.46 7.40 4.98
C SER A 125 7.53 8.50 4.81
N PRO A 126 8.81 8.20 4.49
CA PRO A 126 9.80 9.22 4.16
C PRO A 126 9.47 10.04 2.92
N GLY A 127 8.90 9.41 1.88
CA GLY A 127 8.51 10.12 0.66
C GLY A 127 7.43 11.16 0.92
N ILE A 128 6.41 10.82 1.72
CA ILE A 128 5.36 11.76 2.15
C ILE A 128 5.96 12.90 2.98
N GLY A 129 6.88 12.59 3.91
CA GLY A 129 7.58 13.58 4.69
C GLY A 129 8.37 14.56 3.83
N MET A 130 9.08 14.06 2.83
CA MET A 130 9.83 14.87 1.85
C MET A 130 8.88 15.79 1.05
N LEU A 131 7.80 15.25 0.51
CA LEU A 131 6.82 16.05 -0.23
C LEU A 131 6.21 17.15 0.65
N ALA A 132 5.97 16.86 1.93
CA ALA A 132 5.45 17.84 2.86
C ALA A 132 6.39 19.03 3.10
N GLN A 133 7.70 18.91 2.88
CA GLN A 133 8.65 20.04 2.95
C GLN A 133 8.51 21.02 1.78
N TRP A 134 8.01 20.54 0.62
CA TRP A 134 7.91 21.31 -0.62
C TRP A 134 6.52 21.84 -0.91
N TRP A 135 5.47 21.28 -0.30
CA TRP A 135 4.09 21.71 -0.51
C TRP A 135 3.42 22.12 0.78
N GLY A 136 2.89 23.33 0.76
CA GLY A 136 2.00 23.81 1.81
C GLY A 136 0.71 22.99 1.87
N ARG A 137 -0.01 23.14 2.97
CA ARG A 137 -1.22 22.41 3.32
C ARG A 137 -2.31 22.43 2.22
N GLU A 138 -2.45 23.58 1.54
CA GLU A 138 -3.46 23.81 0.49
C GLU A 138 -3.28 22.93 -0.75
N HIS A 139 -2.06 22.45 -1.01
CA HIS A 139 -1.73 21.72 -2.23
C HIS A 139 -1.47 20.22 -1.96
N ARG A 140 -1.38 19.80 -0.70
CA ARG A 140 -1.07 18.42 -0.32
C ARG A 140 -2.05 17.40 -0.88
N GLY A 141 -3.35 17.72 -0.89
CA GLY A 141 -4.37 16.82 -1.45
C GLY A 141 -4.14 16.47 -2.91
N ARG A 142 -3.76 17.46 -3.74
CA ARG A 142 -3.45 17.23 -5.17
C ARG A 142 -2.19 16.40 -5.36
N VAL A 143 -1.17 16.67 -4.55
CA VAL A 143 0.11 15.93 -4.58
C VAL A 143 -0.11 14.48 -4.18
N MET A 144 -0.85 14.25 -3.10
CA MET A 144 -1.20 12.90 -2.62
C MET A 144 -2.07 12.14 -3.63
N GLY A 145 -2.97 12.83 -4.33
CA GLY A 145 -3.75 12.27 -5.44
C GLY A 145 -2.86 11.76 -6.57
N LEU A 146 -1.86 12.55 -6.99
CA LEU A 146 -0.91 12.14 -8.04
C LEU A 146 -0.05 10.95 -7.60
N VAL A 147 0.43 10.93 -6.36
CA VAL A 147 1.17 9.80 -5.79
C VAL A 147 0.29 8.56 -5.72
N GLY A 148 -1.00 8.71 -5.38
CA GLY A 148 -1.99 7.63 -5.41
C GLY A 148 -2.18 7.02 -6.80
N VAL A 149 -2.29 7.86 -7.83
CA VAL A 149 -2.35 7.41 -9.25
C VAL A 149 -1.05 6.69 -9.63
N SER A 150 0.11 7.20 -9.20
CA SER A 150 1.40 6.52 -9.43
C SER A 150 1.43 5.13 -8.79
N ALA A 151 0.89 4.98 -7.58
CA ALA A 151 0.80 3.69 -6.90
C ALA A 151 -0.10 2.68 -7.64
N GLY A 152 -1.26 3.13 -8.15
CA GLY A 152 -2.16 2.31 -8.97
C GLY A 152 -1.51 1.89 -10.28
N THR A 153 -0.88 2.84 -10.99
CA THR A 153 -0.12 2.57 -12.23
C THR A 153 1.04 1.61 -11.97
N ALA A 154 1.75 1.81 -10.85
CA ALA A 154 2.85 0.95 -10.42
C ALA A 154 2.39 -0.50 -10.22
N MET A 155 1.24 -0.69 -9.56
CA MET A 155 0.65 -2.01 -9.32
C MET A 155 0.32 -2.72 -10.63
N LEU A 156 -0.31 -2.00 -11.56
CA LEU A 156 -0.65 -2.53 -12.89
C LEU A 156 0.60 -2.90 -13.70
N ALA A 157 1.57 -1.98 -13.77
CA ALA A 157 2.83 -2.21 -14.49
C ALA A 157 3.62 -3.39 -13.91
N MET A 158 3.73 -3.45 -12.57
CA MET A 158 4.38 -4.55 -11.87
C MET A 158 3.69 -5.89 -12.20
N TRP A 159 2.36 -5.93 -12.17
CA TRP A 159 1.61 -7.14 -12.43
C TRP A 159 1.87 -7.72 -13.83
N LEU A 160 1.79 -6.85 -14.86
CA LEU A 160 2.01 -7.24 -16.23
C LEU A 160 3.48 -7.60 -16.52
N ILE A 161 4.42 -6.76 -16.09
CA ILE A 161 5.86 -6.97 -16.32
C ILE A 161 6.34 -8.21 -15.57
N THR A 162 5.92 -8.40 -14.32
CA THR A 162 6.33 -9.58 -13.56
C THR A 162 5.68 -10.85 -14.11
N GLY A 163 4.38 -10.82 -14.44
CA GLY A 163 3.70 -11.96 -15.05
C GLY A 163 4.38 -12.42 -16.35
N TRP A 164 4.70 -11.48 -17.25
CA TRP A 164 5.47 -11.77 -18.46
C TRP A 164 6.88 -12.30 -18.14
N THR A 165 7.59 -11.68 -17.17
CA THR A 165 8.94 -12.13 -16.79
C THR A 165 8.93 -13.55 -16.24
N VAL A 166 7.91 -13.92 -15.47
CA VAL A 166 7.77 -15.27 -14.91
C VAL A 166 7.48 -16.28 -16.00
N ALA A 167 6.60 -15.93 -16.96
CA ALA A 167 6.24 -16.80 -18.06
C ALA A 167 7.43 -17.15 -18.95
N GLU A 168 8.26 -16.15 -19.28
CA GLU A 168 9.39 -16.33 -20.20
C GLU A 168 10.66 -16.88 -19.52
N PHE A 169 10.93 -16.46 -18.27
CA PHE A 169 12.23 -16.70 -17.62
C PHE A 169 12.11 -17.41 -16.25
N GLY A 170 10.91 -17.77 -15.84
CA GLY A 170 10.64 -18.44 -14.58
C GLY A 170 10.59 -17.47 -13.38
N TRP A 171 10.14 -17.98 -12.23
CA TRP A 171 9.86 -17.17 -11.04
C TRP A 171 11.08 -16.42 -10.47
N ARG A 172 12.30 -17.00 -10.59
CA ARG A 172 13.53 -16.36 -10.11
C ARG A 172 13.83 -15.05 -10.85
N ALA A 173 13.48 -14.97 -12.11
CA ALA A 173 13.65 -13.80 -12.93
C ALA A 173 12.82 -12.60 -12.43
N ALA A 174 11.65 -12.86 -11.84
CA ALA A 174 10.81 -11.85 -11.22
C ALA A 174 11.51 -11.09 -10.08
N PHE A 175 12.42 -11.75 -9.37
CA PHE A 175 13.23 -11.16 -8.30
C PHE A 175 14.52 -10.52 -8.80
N ARG A 176 14.93 -10.77 -10.05
CA ARG A 176 16.17 -10.24 -10.62
C ARG A 176 15.93 -9.04 -11.54
N PHE A 177 15.09 -9.18 -12.56
CA PHE A 177 14.98 -8.18 -13.62
C PHE A 177 14.12 -6.96 -13.24
N PRO A 178 12.85 -7.10 -12.84
CA PRO A 178 12.03 -5.93 -12.51
C PRO A 178 12.61 -5.06 -11.38
N PRO A 179 13.16 -5.62 -10.28
CA PRO A 179 13.76 -4.81 -9.23
C PRO A 179 14.99 -4.02 -9.65
N MET A 180 15.74 -4.45 -10.69
CA MET A 180 16.89 -3.69 -11.19
C MET A 180 16.50 -2.31 -11.72
N LEU A 181 15.27 -2.12 -12.18
CA LEU A 181 14.77 -0.81 -12.61
C LEU A 181 14.73 0.22 -11.47
N LEU A 182 14.78 -0.23 -10.23
CA LEU A 182 14.87 0.64 -9.07
C LEU A 182 16.25 1.32 -8.94
N ILE A 183 17.33 0.74 -9.53
CA ILE A 183 18.66 1.35 -9.51
C ILE A 183 18.72 2.68 -10.27
N PRO A 184 18.34 2.74 -11.56
CA PRO A 184 18.31 4.02 -12.28
C PRO A 184 17.31 5.00 -11.64
N ALA A 185 16.21 4.53 -11.07
CA ALA A 185 15.29 5.38 -10.33
C ALA A 185 15.92 5.96 -9.05
N ALA A 186 16.71 5.19 -8.30
CA ALA A 186 17.46 5.68 -7.13
C ALA A 186 18.53 6.70 -7.53
N ILE A 187 19.21 6.48 -8.65
CA ILE A 187 20.16 7.44 -9.24
C ILE A 187 19.44 8.74 -9.61
N ALA A 188 18.26 8.65 -10.22
CA ALA A 188 17.44 9.83 -10.51
C ALA A 188 17.04 10.59 -9.23
N ILE A 189 16.64 9.90 -8.16
CA ILE A 189 16.37 10.53 -6.86
C ILE A 189 17.61 11.27 -6.34
N PHE A 190 18.79 10.66 -6.44
CA PHE A 190 20.03 11.27 -5.97
C PHE A 190 20.32 12.63 -6.65
N PHE A 191 20.13 12.73 -7.95
CA PHE A 191 20.40 13.96 -8.70
C PHE A 191 19.23 14.96 -8.71
N MET A 192 18.00 14.45 -8.75
CA MET A 192 16.82 15.28 -9.03
C MET A 192 16.07 15.72 -7.77
N VAL A 193 16.27 15.08 -6.64
CA VAL A 193 15.53 15.37 -5.40
C VAL A 193 16.41 16.08 -4.38
N ARG A 194 15.80 16.98 -3.61
CA ARG A 194 16.36 17.65 -2.42
C ARG A 194 15.32 17.56 -1.29
N ASP A 195 15.81 17.45 -0.07
CA ASP A 195 14.95 17.26 1.10
C ASP A 195 14.09 18.50 1.39
N ARG A 196 14.68 19.69 1.28
CA ARG A 196 14.04 20.95 1.64
C ARG A 196 14.35 22.03 0.61
N PRO A 197 13.50 23.07 0.46
CA PRO A 197 13.79 24.23 -0.36
C PRO A 197 15.10 24.95 0.02
N SER A 198 15.45 25.00 1.32
CA SER A 198 16.69 25.58 1.81
C SER A 198 17.95 24.91 1.26
N ASP A 199 17.89 23.63 0.86
CA ASP A 199 19.03 22.90 0.29
C ASP A 199 19.46 23.43 -1.10
N VAL A 200 18.60 24.26 -1.71
CA VAL A 200 18.84 24.91 -3.01
C VAL A 200 18.75 26.44 -2.92
N GLY A 201 18.86 26.98 -1.71
CA GLY A 201 18.85 28.44 -1.51
C GLY A 201 17.47 29.09 -1.59
N LEU A 202 16.40 28.31 -1.59
CA LEU A 202 15.02 28.81 -1.60
C LEU A 202 14.46 28.89 -0.17
N LYS A 203 13.47 29.78 0.04
CA LYS A 203 12.78 29.85 1.33
C LYS A 203 11.97 28.58 1.57
N ASN A 204 12.05 28.06 2.77
CA ASN A 204 11.18 26.95 3.19
C ASN A 204 9.71 27.37 3.16
N VAL A 205 8.83 26.40 2.90
CA VAL A 205 7.39 26.62 2.97
C VAL A 205 7.03 26.92 4.41
N GLU A 206 6.48 28.10 4.67
CA GLU A 206 5.94 28.47 5.97
C GLU A 206 4.71 27.58 6.23
N HIS A 207 4.84 26.63 7.12
CA HIS A 207 3.70 25.94 7.66
C HIS A 207 3.06 26.90 8.64
N GLN A 208 2.04 27.64 8.20
CA GLN A 208 1.16 28.36 9.14
C GLN A 208 0.58 27.33 10.10
N GLU A 209 1.24 27.21 11.25
CA GLU A 209 0.62 26.59 12.41
C GLU A 209 -0.56 27.49 12.74
N THR A 210 -1.76 27.02 12.49
CA THR A 210 -2.96 27.69 12.99
C THR A 210 -2.91 27.53 14.52
N TYR A 211 -2.32 28.53 15.16
CA TYR A 211 -2.08 28.62 16.63
C TYR A 211 -3.40 28.68 17.42
N GLU A 212 -4.55 28.72 16.74
CA GLU A 212 -5.86 28.92 17.35
C GLU A 212 -6.65 27.66 17.67
N SER A 213 -6.34 26.50 17.09
CA SER A 213 -7.11 25.29 17.40
C SER A 213 -6.45 24.32 18.40
N SER A 214 -5.30 24.69 18.98
CA SER A 214 -4.58 23.86 19.96
C SER A 214 -4.56 24.44 21.36
N LYS A 215 -5.44 25.40 21.70
CA LYS A 215 -5.59 25.90 23.08
C LYS A 215 -6.40 24.97 23.99
N GLU A 216 -7.00 23.94 23.45
CA GLU A 216 -7.62 22.91 24.28
C GLU A 216 -6.69 21.71 24.47
N THR A 217 -6.01 21.78 25.59
CA THR A 217 -5.70 20.65 26.45
C THR A 217 -4.79 19.55 25.89
N TYR A 218 -3.48 19.81 25.88
CA TYR A 218 -2.57 18.76 26.34
C TYR A 218 -1.40 19.42 27.06
N SER A 219 -1.40 19.34 28.39
CA SER A 219 -0.20 19.50 29.23
C SER A 219 0.88 18.60 28.60
N GLN A 220 1.97 19.21 28.15
CA GLN A 220 3.04 18.49 27.47
C GLN A 220 3.58 17.39 28.40
N PRO A 221 3.43 16.10 28.10
CA PRO A 221 4.23 15.10 28.78
C PRO A 221 5.68 15.26 28.33
N ASN A 222 6.62 14.93 29.18
CA ASN A 222 8.07 15.05 28.99
C ASN A 222 8.61 14.26 27.75
N ASN A 223 7.74 13.60 26.97
CA ASN A 223 8.10 12.91 25.73
C ASN A 223 6.96 12.99 24.71
N PRO A 224 6.98 13.96 23.76
CA PRO A 224 5.88 14.20 22.81
C PRO A 224 5.57 13.03 21.85
N LEU A 225 6.52 12.09 21.66
CA LEU A 225 6.30 10.91 20.83
C LEU A 225 5.36 9.90 21.51
N PHE A 226 5.62 9.56 22.76
CA PHE A 226 4.77 8.62 23.49
C PHE A 226 3.35 9.14 23.72
N ALA A 227 3.18 10.44 23.90
CA ALA A 227 1.87 11.05 24.11
C ALA A 227 0.91 10.84 22.91
N ILE A 228 1.40 10.98 21.68
CA ILE A 228 0.55 10.79 20.49
C ILE A 228 0.11 9.33 20.33
N TYR A 229 1.01 8.37 20.57
CA TYR A 229 0.64 6.95 20.50
C TYR A 229 -0.40 6.60 21.59
N SER A 230 -0.21 7.08 22.83
CA SER A 230 -1.19 6.91 23.89
C SER A 230 -2.56 7.48 23.50
N TYR A 231 -2.59 8.70 22.94
CA TYR A 231 -3.83 9.30 22.44
C TYR A 231 -4.49 8.47 21.35
N LEU A 232 -3.74 8.00 20.37
CA LEU A 232 -4.28 7.20 19.28
C LEU A 232 -4.91 5.90 19.80
N PHE A 233 -4.24 5.19 20.67
CA PHE A 233 -4.72 3.90 21.20
C PHE A 233 -5.83 4.06 22.28
N THR A 234 -5.98 5.22 22.90
CA THR A 234 -7.09 5.51 23.81
C THR A 234 -8.32 6.12 23.09
N ASN A 235 -8.15 6.66 21.90
CA ASN A 235 -9.25 7.16 21.09
C ASN A 235 -10.00 5.99 20.43
N TRP A 236 -11.14 5.62 20.98
CA TRP A 236 -11.93 4.49 20.50
C TRP A 236 -12.32 4.60 19.00
N ARG A 237 -12.55 5.83 18.49
CA ARG A 237 -12.86 6.05 17.06
C ARG A 237 -11.66 5.71 16.18
N PHE A 238 -10.45 6.09 16.60
CA PHE A 238 -9.23 5.72 15.91
C PHE A 238 -9.02 4.20 15.92
N VAL A 239 -9.18 3.58 17.09
CA VAL A 239 -9.03 2.11 17.25
C VAL A 239 -10.00 1.37 16.35
N VAL A 240 -11.28 1.75 16.34
CA VAL A 240 -12.29 1.14 15.47
C VAL A 240 -11.97 1.35 13.98
N THR A 241 -11.55 2.56 13.59
CA THR A 241 -11.14 2.83 12.21
C THR A 241 -9.92 2.00 11.80
N SER A 242 -8.98 1.77 12.73
CA SER A 242 -7.82 0.91 12.50
C SER A 242 -8.20 -0.56 12.29
N HIS A 243 -9.23 -1.06 12.97
CA HIS A 243 -9.78 -2.39 12.70
C HIS A 243 -10.47 -2.47 11.33
N ILE A 244 -11.25 -1.45 10.94
CA ILE A 244 -11.83 -1.38 9.59
C ILE A 244 -10.71 -1.42 8.53
N LYS A 245 -9.64 -0.66 8.72
CA LYS A 245 -8.44 -0.71 7.85
C LYS A 245 -7.79 -2.08 7.83
N GLY A 246 -7.72 -2.75 8.99
CA GLY A 246 -7.26 -4.13 9.09
C GLY A 246 -8.07 -5.06 8.21
N PHE A 247 -9.39 -5.00 8.29
CA PHE A 247 -10.31 -5.80 7.49
C PHE A 247 -10.24 -5.48 5.98
N GLU A 248 -10.02 -4.21 5.61
CA GLU A 248 -9.71 -3.84 4.22
C GLU A 248 -8.45 -4.53 3.72
N ASN A 249 -7.39 -4.53 4.52
CA ASN A 249 -6.13 -5.13 4.15
C ASN A 249 -6.19 -6.68 4.14
N VAL A 250 -7.05 -7.31 4.96
CA VAL A 250 -7.34 -8.75 4.84
C VAL A 250 -7.82 -9.08 3.43
N VAL A 251 -8.75 -8.31 2.89
CA VAL A 251 -9.28 -8.55 1.54
C VAL A 251 -8.29 -8.13 0.46
N ARG A 252 -7.69 -6.95 0.59
CA ARG A 252 -6.73 -6.44 -0.39
C ARG A 252 -5.58 -7.41 -0.62
N TYR A 253 -4.91 -7.77 0.46
CA TYR A 253 -3.75 -8.66 0.39
C TYR A 253 -4.15 -10.12 0.23
N GLY A 254 -5.36 -10.50 0.72
CA GLY A 254 -5.94 -11.81 0.47
C GLY A 254 -6.16 -12.07 -1.00
N LEU A 255 -6.89 -11.19 -1.70
CA LEU A 255 -7.10 -11.32 -3.14
C LEU A 255 -5.78 -11.24 -3.93
N THR A 256 -4.90 -10.29 -3.57
CA THR A 256 -3.65 -10.09 -4.29
C THR A 256 -2.70 -11.30 -4.17
N THR A 257 -2.69 -11.96 -3.01
CA THR A 257 -1.87 -13.14 -2.76
C THR A 257 -2.46 -14.40 -3.36
N TRP A 258 -3.76 -14.63 -3.12
CA TRP A 258 -4.37 -15.94 -3.34
C TRP A 258 -5.10 -16.07 -4.67
N ALA A 259 -5.58 -14.97 -5.29
CA ALA A 259 -6.26 -15.08 -6.58
C ALA A 259 -5.37 -15.62 -7.72
N PRO A 260 -4.07 -15.26 -7.83
CA PRO A 260 -3.21 -15.90 -8.82
C PRO A 260 -3.06 -17.41 -8.60
N ILE A 261 -2.93 -17.85 -7.36
CA ILE A 261 -2.82 -19.27 -7.00
C ILE A 261 -4.15 -19.98 -7.32
N TYR A 262 -5.28 -19.38 -6.95
CA TYR A 262 -6.61 -19.91 -7.23
C TYR A 262 -6.84 -20.19 -8.72
N TYR A 263 -6.60 -19.20 -9.58
CA TYR A 263 -6.82 -19.39 -11.02
C TYR A 263 -5.80 -20.32 -11.67
N PHE A 264 -4.58 -20.36 -11.16
CA PHE A 264 -3.55 -21.29 -11.63
C PHE A 264 -3.91 -22.75 -11.29
N GLU A 265 -4.37 -23.01 -10.07
CA GLU A 265 -4.65 -24.35 -9.55
C GLU A 265 -6.04 -24.85 -9.94
N GLU A 266 -7.09 -24.07 -9.67
CA GLU A 266 -8.49 -24.52 -9.85
C GLU A 266 -8.95 -24.41 -11.32
N ALA A 267 -8.57 -23.34 -12.01
CA ALA A 267 -8.93 -23.18 -13.43
C ALA A 267 -7.89 -23.77 -14.38
N GLY A 268 -6.74 -24.24 -13.89
CA GLY A 268 -5.66 -24.82 -14.70
C GLY A 268 -5.07 -23.85 -15.73
N LEU A 269 -5.10 -22.53 -15.45
CA LEU A 269 -4.66 -21.51 -16.40
C LEU A 269 -3.14 -21.48 -16.52
N SER A 270 -2.64 -21.15 -17.72
CA SER A 270 -1.23 -20.76 -17.87
C SER A 270 -0.90 -19.51 -17.04
N ILE A 271 0.38 -19.25 -16.79
CA ILE A 271 0.83 -18.07 -16.02
C ILE A 271 0.39 -16.78 -16.70
N GLU A 272 0.47 -16.69 -18.03
CA GLU A 272 0.04 -15.52 -18.80
C GLU A 272 -1.47 -15.29 -18.64
N SER A 273 -2.26 -16.34 -18.77
CA SER A 273 -3.72 -16.28 -18.62
C SER A 273 -4.11 -15.91 -17.19
N THR A 274 -3.42 -16.48 -16.20
CA THR A 274 -3.60 -16.15 -14.79
C THR A 274 -3.31 -14.67 -14.53
N ALA A 275 -2.21 -14.14 -15.07
CA ALA A 275 -1.85 -12.73 -14.94
C ALA A 275 -2.90 -11.82 -15.60
N LEU A 276 -3.43 -12.22 -16.79
CA LEU A 276 -4.47 -11.47 -17.51
C LEU A 276 -5.82 -11.46 -16.78
N VAL A 277 -6.22 -12.54 -16.14
CA VAL A 277 -7.45 -12.57 -15.33
C VAL A 277 -7.28 -11.73 -14.07
N THR A 278 -6.17 -11.92 -13.37
CA THR A 278 -5.93 -11.26 -12.08
C THR A 278 -5.49 -9.80 -12.19
N VAL A 279 -5.14 -9.30 -13.40
CA VAL A 279 -4.90 -7.86 -13.64
C VAL A 279 -6.13 -7.00 -13.34
N ALA A 280 -7.32 -7.60 -13.27
CA ALA A 280 -8.55 -6.97 -12.81
C ALA A 280 -8.39 -6.31 -11.41
N LEU A 281 -7.57 -6.89 -10.53
CA LEU A 281 -7.28 -6.35 -9.20
C LEU A 281 -6.58 -4.98 -9.27
N PRO A 282 -5.37 -4.85 -9.88
CA PRO A 282 -4.71 -3.55 -9.98
C PRO A 282 -5.50 -2.51 -10.78
N ILE A 283 -6.32 -2.91 -11.75
CA ILE A 283 -7.22 -1.98 -12.45
C ILE A 283 -8.27 -1.41 -11.46
N GLY A 284 -8.87 -2.26 -10.64
CA GLY A 284 -9.79 -1.84 -9.59
C GLY A 284 -9.12 -0.87 -8.59
N TYR A 285 -7.91 -1.20 -8.14
CA TYR A 285 -7.13 -0.36 -7.22
C TYR A 285 -6.72 0.99 -7.83
N LEU A 286 -6.48 1.05 -9.13
CA LEU A 286 -6.14 2.29 -9.85
C LEU A 286 -7.34 3.21 -10.00
N LEU A 287 -8.49 2.68 -10.39
CA LEU A 287 -9.67 3.48 -10.72
C LEU A 287 -10.43 3.99 -9.50
N ALA A 288 -10.45 3.22 -8.41
CA ALA A 288 -11.25 3.54 -7.23
C ALA A 288 -10.88 4.89 -6.57
N PRO A 289 -9.61 5.26 -6.33
CA PRO A 289 -9.26 6.55 -5.74
C PRO A 289 -9.69 7.75 -6.57
N ILE A 290 -9.73 7.61 -7.91
CA ILE A 290 -10.16 8.67 -8.84
C ILE A 290 -11.66 8.96 -8.63
N VAL A 291 -12.43 7.90 -8.43
CA VAL A 291 -13.91 7.98 -8.31
C VAL A 291 -14.34 8.27 -6.88
N SER A 292 -13.59 7.79 -5.87
CA SER A 292 -13.97 7.89 -4.45
C SER A 292 -14.12 9.32 -3.95
N GLY A 293 -13.21 10.22 -4.35
CA GLY A 293 -13.27 11.63 -3.99
C GLY A 293 -14.55 12.29 -4.55
N TRP A 294 -14.84 12.05 -5.82
CA TRP A 294 -16.04 12.59 -6.47
C TRP A 294 -17.34 12.07 -5.83
N ILE A 295 -17.44 10.75 -5.61
CA ILE A 295 -18.62 10.16 -4.95
C ILE A 295 -18.82 10.74 -3.56
N SER A 296 -17.75 10.82 -2.77
CA SER A 296 -17.82 11.32 -1.40
C SER A 296 -18.30 12.77 -1.34
N ASP A 297 -17.74 13.62 -2.20
CA ASP A 297 -18.00 15.06 -2.14
C ASP A 297 -19.36 15.43 -2.77
N VAL A 298 -19.72 14.80 -3.91
CA VAL A 298 -20.94 15.14 -4.68
C VAL A 298 -22.16 14.38 -4.17
N LEU A 299 -22.06 13.07 -3.92
CA LEU A 299 -23.21 12.25 -3.57
C LEU A 299 -23.45 12.15 -2.06
N LEU A 300 -22.39 12.19 -1.25
CA LEU A 300 -22.50 11.93 0.20
C LEU A 300 -22.27 13.17 1.06
N GLY A 301 -22.06 14.35 0.44
CA GLY A 301 -21.86 15.62 1.14
C GLY A 301 -20.67 15.57 2.12
N GLY A 302 -19.60 14.85 1.75
CA GLY A 302 -18.39 14.69 2.56
C GLY A 302 -18.48 13.67 3.69
N ARG A 303 -19.58 12.94 3.81
CA ARG A 303 -19.76 11.91 4.86
C ARG A 303 -18.97 10.65 4.51
N ARG A 304 -17.99 10.30 5.36
CA ARG A 304 -17.07 9.15 5.11
C ARG A 304 -17.68 7.79 5.51
N SER A 305 -18.41 7.71 6.62
CA SER A 305 -18.98 6.44 7.13
C SER A 305 -19.91 5.73 6.15
N PRO A 306 -20.90 6.41 5.47
CA PRO A 306 -21.71 5.75 4.46
C PRO A 306 -20.90 5.20 3.30
N MET A 307 -19.83 5.89 2.89
CA MET A 307 -18.93 5.44 1.84
C MET A 307 -18.20 4.15 2.23
N ILE A 308 -17.69 4.08 3.45
CA ILE A 308 -17.02 2.89 4.00
C ILE A 308 -18.01 1.72 4.07
N ALA A 309 -19.24 1.95 4.56
CA ALA A 309 -20.23 0.90 4.70
C ALA A 309 -20.70 0.35 3.34
N THR A 310 -21.05 1.22 2.39
CA THR A 310 -21.52 0.80 1.06
C THR A 310 -20.42 0.10 0.26
N SER A 311 -19.19 0.62 0.31
CA SER A 311 -18.03 -0.02 -0.32
C SER A 311 -17.77 -1.40 0.25
N ALA A 312 -17.94 -1.59 1.56
CA ALA A 312 -17.77 -2.87 2.22
C ALA A 312 -18.83 -3.89 1.78
N ILE A 313 -20.10 -3.47 1.66
CA ILE A 313 -21.18 -4.34 1.20
C ILE A 313 -20.95 -4.80 -0.25
N ILE A 314 -20.60 -3.85 -1.15
CA ILE A 314 -20.36 -4.20 -2.57
C ILE A 314 -19.17 -5.16 -2.68
N SER A 315 -18.10 -4.92 -1.93
CA SER A 315 -16.94 -5.82 -1.90
C SER A 315 -17.32 -7.20 -1.34
N ALA A 316 -18.14 -7.27 -0.29
CA ALA A 316 -18.60 -8.54 0.26
C ALA A 316 -19.44 -9.34 -0.74
N LEU A 317 -20.35 -8.68 -1.48
CA LEU A 317 -21.16 -9.36 -2.51
C LEU A 317 -20.29 -9.90 -3.65
N ALA A 318 -19.27 -9.17 -4.07
CA ALA A 318 -18.32 -9.66 -5.08
C ALA A 318 -17.54 -10.88 -4.58
N LEU A 319 -17.13 -10.91 -3.31
CA LEU A 319 -16.44 -12.04 -2.70
C LEU A 319 -17.33 -13.27 -2.53
N ILE A 320 -18.60 -13.07 -2.18
CA ILE A 320 -19.60 -14.15 -2.19
C ILE A 320 -19.79 -14.70 -3.62
N GLY A 321 -19.82 -13.80 -4.61
CA GLY A 321 -19.86 -14.20 -6.02
C GLY A 321 -18.67 -15.07 -6.43
N LEU A 322 -17.44 -14.74 -5.98
CA LEU A 322 -16.24 -15.56 -6.22
C LEU A 322 -16.31 -16.94 -5.55
N ALA A 323 -16.99 -17.07 -4.41
CA ALA A 323 -17.18 -18.35 -3.76
C ALA A 323 -18.19 -19.26 -4.47
N ILE A 324 -19.07 -18.69 -5.31
CA ILE A 324 -20.16 -19.44 -5.96
C ILE A 324 -19.85 -19.71 -7.44
N VAL A 325 -19.15 -18.76 -8.11
CA VAL A 325 -18.87 -18.85 -9.55
C VAL A 325 -17.71 -19.82 -9.77
N PRO A 326 -17.88 -20.84 -10.65
CA PRO A 326 -16.79 -21.76 -10.98
C PRO A 326 -15.54 -21.05 -11.52
N ALA A 327 -14.37 -21.56 -11.16
CA ALA A 327 -13.07 -20.98 -11.55
C ALA A 327 -12.88 -20.89 -13.07
N GLU A 328 -13.47 -21.81 -13.83
CA GLU A 328 -13.42 -21.87 -15.29
C GLU A 328 -14.15 -20.71 -15.95
N ASN A 329 -15.10 -20.07 -15.25
CA ASN A 329 -15.76 -18.85 -15.74
C ASN A 329 -14.89 -17.62 -15.51
N ILE A 330 -13.78 -17.54 -16.25
CA ILE A 330 -12.74 -16.52 -16.10
C ILE A 330 -13.25 -15.09 -16.27
N TYR A 331 -14.26 -14.87 -17.13
CA TYR A 331 -14.83 -13.54 -17.35
C TYR A 331 -15.64 -13.04 -16.16
N ALA A 332 -16.48 -13.91 -15.62
CA ALA A 332 -17.22 -13.58 -14.38
C ALA A 332 -16.27 -13.42 -13.21
N GLY A 333 -15.27 -14.29 -13.09
CA GLY A 333 -14.23 -14.19 -12.08
C GLY A 333 -13.44 -12.88 -12.15
N ALA A 334 -12.95 -12.51 -13.33
CA ALA A 334 -12.25 -11.23 -13.54
C ALA A 334 -13.12 -10.01 -13.17
N LEU A 335 -14.41 -10.04 -13.58
CA LEU A 335 -15.36 -8.97 -13.22
C LEU A 335 -15.57 -8.87 -11.70
N LEU A 336 -15.73 -10.01 -11.01
CA LEU A 336 -15.89 -10.05 -9.56
C LEU A 336 -14.62 -9.60 -8.83
N LEU A 337 -13.43 -10.00 -9.31
CA LEU A 337 -12.16 -9.50 -8.80
C LEU A 337 -12.06 -7.98 -8.95
N PHE A 338 -12.41 -7.45 -10.12
CA PHE A 338 -12.44 -6.01 -10.36
C PHE A 338 -13.40 -5.30 -9.41
N ILE A 339 -14.65 -5.76 -9.30
CA ILE A 339 -15.66 -5.15 -8.43
C ILE A 339 -15.22 -5.21 -6.97
N GLY A 340 -14.69 -6.35 -6.51
CA GLY A 340 -14.20 -6.52 -5.15
C GLY A 340 -13.06 -5.56 -4.80
N ALA A 341 -12.07 -5.46 -5.69
CA ALA A 341 -10.92 -4.58 -5.55
C ALA A 341 -11.29 -3.08 -5.65
N PHE A 342 -12.12 -2.73 -6.63
CA PHE A 342 -12.62 -1.38 -6.83
C PHE A 342 -13.43 -0.91 -5.63
N ALA A 343 -14.46 -1.68 -5.24
CA ALA A 343 -15.30 -1.34 -4.11
C ALA A 343 -14.52 -1.21 -2.80
N MET A 344 -13.61 -2.15 -2.53
CA MET A 344 -12.76 -2.08 -1.34
C MET A 344 -11.92 -0.79 -1.32
N SER A 345 -11.37 -0.39 -2.45
CA SER A 345 -10.50 0.81 -2.56
C SER A 345 -11.26 2.14 -2.58
N LEU A 346 -12.58 2.12 -2.70
CA LEU A 346 -13.42 3.31 -2.48
C LEU A 346 -13.45 3.75 -1.01
N SER A 347 -13.05 2.89 -0.08
CA SER A 347 -13.01 3.21 1.35
C SER A 347 -12.02 4.34 1.63
N MET A 348 -12.41 5.27 2.49
CA MET A 348 -11.65 6.49 2.80
C MET A 348 -11.15 6.49 4.25
N THR A 349 -10.76 5.33 4.77
CA THR A 349 -10.29 5.18 6.16
C THR A 349 -9.08 6.07 6.49
N ALA A 350 -8.13 6.21 5.56
CA ALA A 350 -6.97 7.08 5.75
C ALA A 350 -7.37 8.57 5.84
N THR A 351 -8.29 9.03 4.99
CA THR A 351 -8.80 10.41 5.04
C THR A 351 -9.54 10.67 6.34
N LEU A 352 -10.36 9.70 6.78
CA LEU A 352 -11.10 9.79 8.02
C LEU A 352 -10.18 9.97 9.24
N VAL A 353 -9.07 9.24 9.29
CA VAL A 353 -8.08 9.36 10.37
C VAL A 353 -7.41 10.74 10.36
N VAL A 354 -7.09 11.30 9.21
CA VAL A 354 -6.56 12.67 9.10
C VAL A 354 -7.56 13.70 9.61
N ASP A 355 -8.85 13.50 9.30
CA ASP A 355 -9.94 14.38 9.77
C ASP A 355 -10.09 14.31 11.31
N MET A 356 -9.82 13.14 11.94
CA MET A 356 -9.92 12.94 13.39
C MET A 356 -8.76 13.59 14.18
N VAL A 357 -7.52 13.45 13.70
CA VAL A 357 -6.33 13.86 14.48
C VAL A 357 -5.81 15.24 14.11
N GLY A 358 -6.31 15.79 13.03
CA GLY A 358 -5.82 17.03 12.46
C GLY A 358 -4.44 16.89 11.81
N PRO A 359 -3.99 17.93 11.11
CA PRO A 359 -2.81 17.85 10.24
C PRO A 359 -1.47 17.72 10.99
N LYS A 360 -1.41 18.13 12.23
CA LYS A 360 -0.17 18.06 13.05
C LYS A 360 0.29 16.61 13.24
N TYR A 361 -0.65 15.69 13.41
CA TYR A 361 -0.39 14.28 13.71
C TYR A 361 -0.82 13.34 12.58
N ALA A 362 -1.24 13.88 11.44
CA ALA A 362 -1.75 13.11 10.32
C ALA A 362 -0.75 12.05 9.81
N SER A 363 0.53 12.38 9.73
CA SER A 363 1.58 11.46 9.29
C SER A 363 1.75 10.29 10.26
N THR A 364 1.88 10.58 11.56
CA THR A 364 2.02 9.55 12.59
C THR A 364 0.79 8.65 12.66
N ALA A 365 -0.41 9.25 12.65
CA ALA A 365 -1.66 8.50 12.72
C ALA A 365 -1.89 7.63 11.47
N SER A 366 -1.53 8.13 10.28
CA SER A 366 -1.58 7.33 9.04
C SER A 366 -0.57 6.17 9.10
N GLY A 367 0.64 6.39 9.60
CA GLY A 367 1.63 5.32 9.75
C GLY A 367 1.16 4.22 10.72
N VAL A 368 0.58 4.60 11.88
CA VAL A 368 0.00 3.62 12.83
C VAL A 368 -1.19 2.88 12.22
N LEU A 369 -2.05 3.58 11.47
CA LEU A 369 -3.18 2.99 10.76
C LEU A 369 -2.72 1.95 9.74
N ASP A 370 -1.73 2.29 8.92
CA ASP A 370 -1.21 1.41 7.86
C ASP A 370 -0.46 0.21 8.46
N ALA A 371 0.36 0.41 9.49
CA ALA A 371 1.02 -0.67 10.22
C ALA A 371 0.01 -1.66 10.81
N HIS A 372 -1.08 -1.14 11.41
CA HIS A 372 -2.18 -1.98 11.89
C HIS A 372 -2.81 -2.80 10.76
N GLY A 373 -3.03 -2.16 9.61
CA GLY A 373 -3.51 -2.84 8.40
C GLY A 373 -2.58 -3.96 7.92
N TYR A 374 -1.25 -3.76 7.96
CA TYR A 374 -0.27 -4.78 7.58
C TYR A 374 -0.16 -5.93 8.58
N ILE A 375 -0.40 -5.69 9.87
CA ILE A 375 -0.48 -6.76 10.87
C ILE A 375 -1.63 -7.72 10.52
N TYR A 376 -2.82 -7.18 10.18
CA TYR A 376 -3.97 -7.97 9.76
C TYR A 376 -3.70 -8.71 8.44
N ALA A 377 -3.05 -8.04 7.49
CA ALA A 377 -2.69 -8.65 6.21
C ALA A 377 -1.69 -9.81 6.36
N GLY A 378 -0.73 -9.72 7.26
CA GLY A 378 0.17 -10.82 7.57
C GLY A 378 -0.53 -11.97 8.28
N ALA A 379 -1.41 -11.67 9.24
CA ALA A 379 -2.20 -12.68 9.95
C ALA A 379 -3.12 -13.44 9.00
N GLN A 380 -3.84 -12.75 8.08
CA GLN A 380 -4.68 -13.40 7.10
C GLN A 380 -3.89 -14.34 6.17
N ALA A 381 -2.66 -13.98 5.79
CA ALA A 381 -1.85 -14.84 4.93
C ALA A 381 -1.62 -16.22 5.56
N LEU A 382 -1.40 -16.27 6.88
CA LEU A 382 -1.26 -17.53 7.62
C LEU A 382 -2.59 -18.26 7.81
N ILE A 383 -3.65 -17.54 8.16
CA ILE A 383 -4.99 -18.12 8.40
C ILE A 383 -5.53 -18.74 7.11
N PHE A 384 -5.43 -18.03 5.98
CA PHE A 384 -5.94 -18.54 4.71
C PHE A 384 -5.07 -19.69 4.19
N ALA A 385 -3.76 -19.60 4.37
CA ALA A 385 -2.86 -20.71 4.07
C ALA A 385 -3.20 -21.99 4.84
N PHE A 386 -3.55 -21.85 6.14
CA PHE A 386 -4.00 -22.97 6.95
C PHE A 386 -5.31 -23.54 6.43
N ILE A 387 -6.31 -22.71 6.11
CA ILE A 387 -7.59 -23.15 5.53
C ILE A 387 -7.34 -23.89 4.21
N LEU A 388 -6.52 -23.34 3.32
CA LEU A 388 -6.20 -23.95 2.02
C LEU A 388 -5.50 -25.31 2.14
N ASN A 389 -4.82 -25.55 3.24
CA ASN A 389 -4.08 -26.81 3.47
C ASN A 389 -4.91 -27.88 4.22
N THR A 390 -6.04 -27.53 4.85
CA THR A 390 -6.73 -28.42 5.78
C THR A 390 -8.21 -28.67 5.46
N SER A 391 -8.82 -27.89 4.53
CA SER A 391 -10.25 -27.93 4.28
C SER A 391 -10.59 -28.67 2.97
N ASP A 392 -11.79 -29.24 2.88
CA ASP A 392 -12.30 -29.93 1.68
C ASP A 392 -12.78 -28.97 0.59
N THR A 393 -13.28 -27.78 0.97
CA THR A 393 -13.71 -26.70 0.07
C THR A 393 -12.98 -25.41 0.43
N PRO A 394 -11.64 -25.39 0.26
CA PRO A 394 -10.80 -24.38 0.90
C PRO A 394 -10.99 -23.00 0.29
N TRP A 395 -11.18 -22.90 -1.02
CA TRP A 395 -11.29 -21.61 -1.71
C TRP A 395 -12.60 -20.88 -1.40
N GLU A 396 -13.72 -21.61 -1.33
CA GLU A 396 -15.01 -21.05 -0.93
C GLU A 396 -14.93 -20.47 0.50
N ILE A 397 -14.29 -21.21 1.42
CA ILE A 397 -14.12 -20.76 2.80
C ILE A 397 -13.27 -19.49 2.85
N VAL A 398 -12.20 -19.39 2.07
CA VAL A 398 -11.34 -18.21 2.01
C VAL A 398 -12.10 -16.99 1.50
N PHE A 399 -12.86 -17.14 0.39
CA PHE A 399 -13.66 -16.02 -0.15
C PHE A 399 -14.79 -15.62 0.78
N LEU A 400 -15.48 -16.58 1.41
CA LEU A 400 -16.54 -16.30 2.39
C LEU A 400 -15.99 -15.67 3.68
N ALA A 401 -14.81 -16.07 4.15
CA ALA A 401 -14.15 -15.43 5.28
C ALA A 401 -13.80 -13.96 4.97
N MET A 402 -13.28 -13.68 3.78
CA MET A 402 -13.07 -12.30 3.31
C MET A 402 -14.38 -11.52 3.23
N ALA A 403 -15.46 -12.12 2.74
CA ALA A 403 -16.78 -11.49 2.69
C ALA A 403 -17.29 -11.19 4.11
N GLY A 404 -17.12 -12.12 5.04
CA GLY A 404 -17.52 -11.97 6.45
C GLY A 404 -16.85 -10.77 7.12
N VAL A 405 -15.53 -10.58 6.94
CA VAL A 405 -14.83 -9.41 7.50
C VAL A 405 -15.27 -8.10 6.84
N ARG A 406 -15.69 -8.11 5.55
CA ARG A 406 -16.27 -6.93 4.90
C ARG A 406 -17.67 -6.61 5.42
N ILE A 407 -18.49 -7.61 5.66
CA ILE A 407 -19.81 -7.42 6.31
C ILE A 407 -19.61 -6.83 7.72
N LEU A 408 -18.66 -7.35 8.48
CA LEU A 408 -18.32 -6.81 9.80
C LEU A 408 -17.86 -5.34 9.70
N SER A 409 -17.02 -5.01 8.72
CA SER A 409 -16.62 -3.62 8.44
C SER A 409 -17.83 -2.72 8.18
N ALA A 410 -18.79 -3.18 7.38
CA ALA A 410 -20.00 -2.42 7.06
C ALA A 410 -20.85 -2.16 8.31
N LEU A 411 -21.05 -3.19 9.14
CA LEU A 411 -21.82 -3.09 10.39
C LEU A 411 -21.19 -2.12 11.38
N ILE A 412 -19.87 -2.18 11.51
CA ILE A 412 -19.11 -1.27 12.39
C ILE A 412 -19.20 0.15 11.87
N ALA A 413 -18.94 0.38 10.58
CA ALA A 413 -18.98 1.71 9.97
C ALA A 413 -20.38 2.34 10.02
N TRP A 414 -21.44 1.51 9.93
CA TRP A 414 -22.82 1.97 10.04
C TRP A 414 -23.19 2.42 11.46
N ARG A 415 -22.76 1.67 12.49
CA ARG A 415 -23.04 1.98 13.90
C ARG A 415 -22.17 3.08 14.46
N VAL A 416 -20.92 3.11 14.08
CA VAL A 416 -19.99 4.16 14.47
C VAL A 416 -20.20 5.32 13.51
N LYS A 417 -21.10 6.24 13.88
CA LYS A 417 -21.22 7.53 13.19
C LYS A 417 -19.92 8.31 13.36
N ILE A 418 -18.97 8.05 12.49
CA ILE A 418 -17.65 8.69 12.46
C ILE A 418 -17.75 9.91 11.54
#